data_acd817768d179b04de91499a3937f55f
#
_entry.id   acd817768d179b04de91499a3937f55f
#
_cell.length_a   1.000
_cell.length_b   1.000
_cell.length_c   1.000
_cell.angle_alpha   90.00
_cell.angle_beta   90.00
_cell.angle_gamma   90.00
#
_symmetry.space_group_name_H-M   'P 1'
#
loop_
_entity.id
_entity.type
_entity.pdbx_description
1 polymer ?
#
loop_
_entity_poly.entity_id
_entity_poly.type
_entity_poly.pdbx_seq_one_letter_code
_entity_poly.pdbx_strand_id
1 'polypeptide(L)'
;MSFARLFYMSLDELRIIVVVYISALAPILIMIYLYRKDQLPRSIIKIYLSTFLVCALGWELWFTYGLYAGDPVDLRRSEILNLYIPKNINWLLNSLADAGTVSLGGILITGKILGVGRAVFNRWNIAAFIILLAWCIGQNILVEMFLYFDQLSVGKDLSWAPLA
;
A
#
# COMPACT_ATOMS: atom_id res chain seq x y z
N MET A 1 -7.21 -17.11 27.67
CA MET A 1 -7.29 -15.76 27.08
C MET A 1 -8.66 -15.18 27.41
N SER A 2 -8.75 -14.02 28.06
CA SER A 2 -10.03 -13.44 28.48
C SER A 2 -10.69 -12.77 27.28
N PHE A 3 -11.91 -13.14 26.96
CA PHE A 3 -12.79 -12.55 25.93
C PHE A 3 -12.96 -11.02 26.08
N ALA A 4 -12.67 -10.46 27.24
CA ALA A 4 -12.78 -9.03 27.53
C ALA A 4 -11.73 -8.16 26.82
N ARG A 5 -10.58 -8.71 26.40
CA ARG A 5 -9.55 -7.94 25.66
C ARG A 5 -9.89 -7.68 24.18
N LEU A 6 -10.80 -8.45 23.60
CA LEU A 6 -11.23 -8.29 22.20
C LEU A 6 -12.12 -7.05 21.98
N PHE A 7 -12.59 -6.39 23.04
CA PHE A 7 -13.54 -5.27 22.92
C PHE A 7 -12.89 -3.87 23.01
N TYR A 8 -11.58 -3.77 23.23
CA TYR A 8 -10.91 -2.47 23.31
C TYR A 8 -9.85 -2.31 22.21
N MET A 9 -10.34 -2.09 20.98
CA MET A 9 -9.51 -1.64 19.90
C MET A 9 -9.04 -0.20 20.15
N SER A 10 -7.74 0.06 20.09
CA SER A 10 -7.20 1.40 20.20
C SER A 10 -7.53 2.25 18.97
N LEU A 11 -7.48 3.58 19.11
CA LEU A 11 -7.65 4.48 17.96
C LEU A 11 -6.57 4.26 16.89
N ASP A 12 -5.36 3.89 17.30
CA ASP A 12 -4.25 3.61 16.37
C ASP A 12 -4.52 2.34 15.57
N GLU A 13 -4.99 1.28 16.21
CA GLU A 13 -5.38 0.05 15.52
C GLU A 13 -6.55 0.29 14.55
N LEU A 14 -7.56 1.05 14.97
CA LEU A 14 -8.66 1.44 14.09
C LEU A 14 -8.17 2.24 12.89
N ARG A 15 -7.28 3.22 13.10
CA ARG A 15 -6.66 4.02 12.04
C ARG A 15 -5.97 3.13 11.01
N ILE A 16 -5.15 2.19 11.46
CA ILE A 16 -4.43 1.26 10.59
C ILE A 16 -5.40 0.42 9.77
N ILE A 17 -6.41 -0.19 10.41
CA ILE A 17 -7.41 -0.99 9.72
C ILE A 17 -8.10 -0.15 8.63
N VAL A 18 -8.59 1.03 8.98
CA VAL A 18 -9.30 1.91 8.05
C VAL A 18 -8.41 2.32 6.88
N VAL A 19 -7.16 2.73 7.15
CA VAL A 19 -6.21 3.15 6.10
C VAL A 19 -5.88 2.00 5.17
N VAL A 20 -5.57 0.82 5.69
CA VAL A 20 -5.23 -0.36 4.89
C VAL A 20 -6.39 -0.75 3.97
N TYR A 21 -7.61 -0.83 4.49
CA TYR A 21 -8.77 -1.18 3.66
C TYR A 21 -9.12 -0.09 2.65
N ILE A 22 -9.10 1.17 3.03
CA ILE A 22 -9.44 2.28 2.12
C ILE A 22 -8.39 2.38 1.00
N SER A 23 -7.11 2.36 1.33
CA SER A 23 -6.04 2.47 0.32
C SER A 23 -6.05 1.32 -0.69
N ALA A 24 -6.46 0.13 -0.26
CA ALA A 24 -6.58 -1.03 -1.15
C ALA A 24 -7.86 -0.99 -2.01
N LEU A 25 -9.00 -0.70 -1.39
CA LEU A 25 -10.30 -0.87 -2.05
C LEU A 25 -10.78 0.36 -2.83
N ALA A 26 -10.45 1.58 -2.37
CA ALA A 26 -10.90 2.79 -3.05
C ALA A 26 -10.43 2.88 -4.52
N PRO A 27 -9.17 2.59 -4.87
CA PRO A 27 -8.74 2.56 -6.27
C PRO A 27 -9.52 1.57 -7.13
N ILE A 28 -9.84 0.40 -6.59
CA ILE A 28 -10.62 -0.63 -7.29
C ILE A 28 -12.04 -0.12 -7.56
N LEU A 29 -12.69 0.44 -6.55
CA LEU A 29 -14.04 0.98 -6.68
C LEU A 29 -14.09 2.13 -7.70
N ILE A 30 -13.09 3.01 -7.68
CA ILE A 30 -12.94 4.09 -8.67
C ILE A 30 -12.74 3.50 -10.08
N MET A 31 -11.89 2.49 -10.24
CA MET A 31 -11.70 1.84 -11.54
C MET A 31 -12.99 1.17 -12.05
N ILE A 32 -13.74 0.48 -11.19
CA ILE A 32 -15.02 -0.12 -11.54
C ILE A 32 -16.02 0.96 -11.98
N TYR A 33 -16.09 2.07 -11.24
CA TYR A 33 -16.94 3.19 -11.62
C TYR A 33 -16.58 3.77 -12.98
N LEU A 34 -15.28 4.05 -13.22
CA LEU A 34 -14.79 4.59 -14.49
C LEU A 34 -14.98 3.59 -15.65
N TYR A 35 -14.81 2.30 -15.39
CA TYR A 35 -15.06 1.25 -16.37
C TYR A 35 -16.53 1.23 -16.82
N ARG A 36 -17.46 1.33 -15.88
CA ARG A 36 -18.91 1.39 -16.19
C ARG A 36 -19.32 2.64 -16.95
N LYS A 37 -18.50 3.68 -16.90
CA LYS A 37 -18.68 4.93 -17.64
C LYS A 37 -17.93 4.98 -18.98
N ASP A 38 -17.29 3.88 -19.38
CA ASP A 38 -16.41 3.82 -20.57
C ASP A 38 -15.25 4.85 -20.53
N GLN A 39 -14.85 5.26 -19.32
CA GLN A 39 -13.82 6.27 -19.08
C GLN A 39 -12.48 5.67 -18.60
N LEU A 40 -12.42 4.35 -18.38
CA LEU A 40 -11.20 3.69 -17.92
C LEU A 40 -10.37 3.18 -19.09
N PRO A 41 -9.20 3.77 -19.34
CA PRO A 41 -8.31 3.29 -20.40
C PRO A 41 -7.75 1.91 -20.07
N ARG A 42 -7.66 1.04 -21.07
CA ARG A 42 -7.06 -0.30 -20.91
C ARG A 42 -5.63 -0.29 -20.40
N SER A 43 -4.86 0.77 -20.70
CA SER A 43 -3.49 0.94 -20.19
C SER A 43 -3.45 1.06 -18.67
N ILE A 44 -4.43 1.73 -18.06
CA ILE A 44 -4.52 1.86 -16.59
C ILE A 44 -4.74 0.50 -15.93
N ILE A 45 -5.62 -0.32 -16.51
CA ILE A 45 -5.85 -1.69 -16.02
C ILE A 45 -4.55 -2.51 -16.10
N LYS A 46 -3.82 -2.42 -17.22
CA LYS A 46 -2.54 -3.13 -17.40
C LYS A 46 -1.50 -2.67 -16.39
N ILE A 47 -1.36 -1.36 -16.18
CA ILE A 47 -0.44 -0.80 -15.18
C ILE A 47 -0.82 -1.32 -13.78
N TYR A 48 -2.08 -1.23 -13.40
CA TYR A 48 -2.56 -1.70 -12.10
C TYR A 48 -2.22 -3.17 -11.88
N LEU A 49 -2.58 -4.04 -12.82
CA LEU A 49 -2.33 -5.48 -12.71
C LEU A 49 -0.84 -5.82 -12.71
N SER A 50 -0.04 -5.15 -13.54
CA SER A 50 1.41 -5.38 -13.56
C SER A 50 2.06 -4.94 -12.25
N THR A 51 1.69 -3.77 -11.72
CA THR A 51 2.19 -3.30 -10.43
C THR A 51 1.75 -4.21 -9.29
N PHE A 52 0.48 -4.61 -9.28
CA PHE A 52 -0.02 -5.58 -8.29
C PHE A 52 0.84 -6.86 -8.28
N LEU A 53 1.11 -7.45 -9.44
CA LEU A 53 1.92 -8.67 -9.52
C LEU A 53 3.36 -8.43 -9.03
N VAL A 54 3.97 -7.31 -9.42
CA VAL A 54 5.34 -6.98 -8.99
C VAL A 54 5.41 -6.79 -7.47
N CYS A 55 4.46 -6.07 -6.88
CA CYS A 55 4.42 -5.87 -5.44
C CYS A 55 4.09 -7.16 -4.69
N ALA A 56 3.07 -7.89 -5.13
CA ALA A 56 2.61 -9.11 -4.50
C ALA A 56 3.66 -10.24 -4.49
N LEU A 57 4.42 -10.37 -5.57
CA LEU A 57 5.48 -11.38 -5.69
C LEU A 57 6.86 -10.87 -5.26
N GLY A 58 7.00 -9.57 -5.08
CA GLY A 58 8.21 -8.90 -4.62
C GLY A 58 8.21 -8.65 -3.12
N TRP A 59 8.33 -7.37 -2.75
CA TRP A 59 8.55 -6.97 -1.35
C TRP A 59 7.41 -7.33 -0.39
N GLU A 60 6.16 -7.39 -0.84
CA GLU A 60 5.05 -7.74 0.02
C GLU A 60 5.13 -9.19 0.55
N LEU A 61 5.73 -10.10 -0.20
CA LEU A 61 6.06 -11.44 0.32
C LEU A 61 7.08 -11.33 1.45
N TRP A 62 8.14 -10.57 1.27
CA TRP A 62 9.18 -10.43 2.29
C TRP A 62 8.64 -9.73 3.52
N PHE A 63 7.97 -8.62 3.35
CA PHE A 63 7.43 -7.82 4.43
C PHE A 63 6.36 -8.58 5.24
N THR A 64 5.44 -9.26 4.57
CA THR A 64 4.33 -9.95 5.22
C THR A 64 4.74 -11.27 5.84
N TYR A 65 5.60 -12.05 5.17
CA TYR A 65 5.94 -13.41 5.61
C TYR A 65 7.30 -13.53 6.26
N GLY A 66 8.08 -12.46 6.34
CA GLY A 66 9.40 -12.48 6.97
C GLY A 66 10.40 -13.39 6.27
N LEU A 67 10.38 -13.44 4.93
CA LEU A 67 11.19 -14.40 4.17
C LEU A 67 12.70 -14.17 4.26
N TYR A 68 13.13 -13.01 4.74
CA TYR A 68 14.54 -12.70 4.91
C TYR A 68 14.80 -11.94 6.20
N ALA A 69 15.41 -12.62 7.17
CA ALA A 69 15.93 -12.07 8.42
C ALA A 69 14.95 -11.21 9.25
N GLY A 70 13.66 -11.50 9.19
CA GLY A 70 12.65 -10.78 9.97
C GLY A 70 11.49 -11.65 10.40
N ASP A 71 10.69 -11.13 11.32
CA ASP A 71 9.46 -11.78 11.77
C ASP A 71 8.33 -11.57 10.75
N PRO A 72 7.45 -12.58 10.53
CA PRO A 72 6.21 -12.37 9.81
C PRO A 72 5.33 -11.30 10.48
N VAL A 73 4.51 -10.61 9.70
CA VAL A 73 3.69 -9.48 10.18
C VAL A 73 2.78 -9.84 11.35
N ASP A 74 2.27 -11.04 11.43
CA ASP A 74 1.40 -11.54 12.49
C ASP A 74 2.13 -11.72 13.84
N LEU A 75 3.45 -11.81 13.84
CA LEU A 75 4.26 -11.85 15.06
C LEU A 75 4.72 -10.46 15.53
N ARG A 76 4.66 -9.44 14.65
CA ARG A 76 5.17 -8.09 14.91
C ARG A 76 4.11 -7.12 15.44
N ARG A 77 2.84 -7.45 15.35
CA ARG A 77 1.74 -6.54 15.67
C ARG A 77 0.75 -7.16 16.68
N SER A 78 -0.24 -6.37 17.10
CA SER A 78 -1.24 -6.79 18.07
C SER A 78 -2.15 -7.91 17.54
N GLU A 79 -2.73 -8.69 18.47
CA GLU A 79 -3.71 -9.72 18.15
C GLU A 79 -4.98 -9.14 17.49
N ILE A 80 -5.35 -7.91 17.84
CA ILE A 80 -6.50 -7.21 17.26
C ILE A 80 -6.24 -6.94 15.78
N LEU A 81 -5.06 -6.43 15.42
CA LEU A 81 -4.71 -6.23 14.01
C LEU A 81 -4.69 -7.55 13.24
N ASN A 82 -4.22 -8.63 13.86
CA ASN A 82 -4.23 -9.95 13.22
C ASN A 82 -5.65 -10.50 13.01
N LEU A 83 -6.58 -10.15 13.87
CA LEU A 83 -7.99 -10.53 13.73
C LEU A 83 -8.64 -9.81 12.54
N TYR A 84 -8.45 -8.49 12.43
CA TYR A 84 -9.11 -7.67 11.41
C TYR A 84 -8.37 -7.66 10.07
N ILE A 85 -7.06 -7.86 10.08
CA ILE A 85 -6.22 -7.95 8.89
C ILE A 85 -5.35 -9.22 9.00
N PRO A 86 -5.89 -10.43 8.81
CA PRO A 86 -5.10 -11.65 8.82
C PRO A 86 -3.91 -11.56 7.86
N LYS A 87 -2.81 -12.26 8.14
CA LYS A 87 -1.55 -12.17 7.39
C LYS A 87 -1.74 -12.23 5.86
N ASN A 88 -2.50 -13.19 5.36
CA ASN A 88 -2.73 -13.33 3.91
C ASN A 88 -3.60 -12.17 3.34
N ILE A 89 -4.51 -11.65 4.15
CA ILE A 89 -5.30 -10.46 3.78
C ILE A 89 -4.41 -9.21 3.78
N ASN A 90 -3.48 -9.09 4.74
CA ASN A 90 -2.49 -8.01 4.75
C ASN A 90 -1.66 -7.98 3.46
N TRP A 91 -1.09 -9.12 3.07
CA TRP A 91 -0.36 -9.25 1.82
C TRP A 91 -1.19 -8.80 0.62
N LEU A 92 -2.44 -9.25 0.52
CA LEU A 92 -3.33 -8.88 -0.57
C LEU A 92 -3.65 -7.38 -0.57
N LEU A 93 -4.07 -6.83 0.59
CA LEU A 93 -4.47 -5.43 0.70
C LEU A 93 -3.31 -4.48 0.43
N ASN A 94 -2.12 -4.75 0.96
CA ASN A 94 -0.94 -3.92 0.69
C ASN A 94 -0.56 -3.95 -0.79
N SER A 95 -0.53 -5.13 -1.41
CA SER A 95 -0.27 -5.23 -2.85
C SER A 95 -1.29 -4.46 -3.71
N LEU A 96 -2.57 -4.48 -3.32
CA LEU A 96 -3.62 -3.70 -3.98
C LEU A 96 -3.46 -2.19 -3.75
N ALA A 97 -3.06 -1.78 -2.54
CA ALA A 97 -2.79 -0.39 -2.20
C ALA A 97 -1.60 0.16 -3.00
N ASP A 98 -0.53 -0.60 -3.13
CA ASP A 98 0.64 -0.23 -3.93
C ASP A 98 0.29 -0.06 -5.40
N ALA A 99 -0.46 -0.99 -5.96
CA ALA A 99 -0.90 -0.90 -7.33
C ALA A 99 -1.84 0.30 -7.56
N GLY A 100 -2.72 0.58 -6.61
CA GLY A 100 -3.73 1.62 -6.71
C GLY A 100 -3.23 2.98 -6.20
N THR A 101 -3.10 3.10 -4.89
CA THR A 101 -2.82 4.39 -4.23
C THR A 101 -1.42 4.89 -4.59
N VAL A 102 -0.41 4.01 -4.57
CA VAL A 102 0.96 4.42 -4.89
C VAL A 102 1.13 4.65 -6.39
N SER A 103 0.91 3.64 -7.21
CA SER A 103 1.24 3.72 -8.65
C SER A 103 0.27 4.60 -9.42
N LEU A 104 -1.04 4.34 -9.33
CA LEU A 104 -2.02 5.18 -10.05
C LEU A 104 -2.12 6.57 -9.45
N GLY A 105 -1.99 6.72 -8.14
CA GLY A 105 -1.90 8.01 -7.47
C GLY A 105 -0.71 8.83 -7.97
N GLY A 106 0.46 8.22 -8.07
CA GLY A 106 1.67 8.82 -8.63
C GLY A 106 1.48 9.29 -10.08
N ILE A 107 0.86 8.47 -10.93
CA ILE A 107 0.55 8.83 -12.32
C ILE A 107 -0.39 10.05 -12.38
N LEU A 108 -1.45 10.05 -11.55
CA LEU A 108 -2.41 11.14 -11.51
C LEU A 108 -1.77 12.45 -11.01
N ILE A 109 -0.99 12.38 -9.94
CA ILE A 109 -0.30 13.55 -9.35
C ILE A 109 0.70 14.11 -10.36
N THR A 110 1.52 13.26 -10.98
CA THR A 110 2.50 13.68 -11.99
C THR A 110 1.83 14.37 -13.17
N GLY A 111 0.76 13.78 -13.71
CA GLY A 111 0.02 14.37 -14.81
C GLY A 111 -0.63 15.71 -14.45
N LYS A 112 -1.06 15.86 -13.20
CA LYS A 112 -1.67 17.09 -12.68
C LYS A 112 -0.63 18.20 -12.46
N ILE A 113 0.52 17.86 -11.88
CA ILE A 113 1.62 18.82 -11.65
C ILE A 113 2.15 19.36 -12.98
N LEU A 114 2.33 18.51 -13.98
CA LEU A 114 2.84 18.92 -15.29
C LEU A 114 1.78 19.49 -16.23
N GLY A 115 0.51 19.52 -15.81
CA GLY A 115 -0.59 20.17 -16.55
C GLY A 115 -1.00 19.50 -17.87
N VAL A 116 -0.48 18.30 -18.16
CA VAL A 116 -0.70 17.59 -19.44
C VAL A 116 -1.40 16.24 -19.26
N GLY A 117 -1.86 15.96 -18.06
CA GLY A 117 -2.52 14.70 -17.73
C GLY A 117 -1.64 13.50 -18.08
N ARG A 118 -2.27 12.43 -18.62
CA ARG A 118 -1.56 11.20 -19.00
C ARG A 118 -0.65 11.34 -20.21
N ALA A 119 -0.80 12.38 -21.01
CA ALA A 119 0.02 12.60 -22.21
C ALA A 119 1.52 12.75 -21.88
N VAL A 120 1.85 13.11 -20.62
CA VAL A 120 3.24 13.19 -20.14
C VAL A 120 3.99 11.86 -20.26
N PHE A 121 3.28 10.72 -20.24
CA PHE A 121 3.87 9.38 -20.32
C PHE A 121 3.95 8.81 -21.74
N ASN A 122 3.52 9.55 -22.76
CA ASN A 122 3.63 9.12 -24.15
C ASN A 122 5.07 9.13 -24.66
N ARG A 123 5.94 9.91 -24.02
CA ARG A 123 7.39 9.99 -24.32
C ARG A 123 8.15 10.04 -23.00
N TRP A 124 9.43 9.68 -23.06
CA TRP A 124 10.32 9.84 -21.90
C TRP A 124 10.34 11.30 -21.45
N ASN A 125 10.11 11.53 -20.17
CA ASN A 125 10.10 12.85 -19.56
C ASN A 125 10.76 12.78 -18.18
N ILE A 126 11.94 13.43 -18.07
CA ILE A 126 12.74 13.40 -16.82
C ILE A 126 11.99 14.06 -15.65
N ALA A 127 11.23 15.13 -15.88
CA ALA A 127 10.45 15.76 -14.81
C ALA A 127 9.36 14.82 -14.30
N ALA A 128 8.67 14.10 -15.19
CA ALA A 128 7.69 13.10 -14.81
C ALA A 128 8.34 11.96 -13.99
N PHE A 129 9.51 11.51 -14.39
CA PHE A 129 10.26 10.48 -13.66
C PHE A 129 10.64 10.96 -12.24
N ILE A 130 11.16 12.18 -12.12
CA ILE A 130 11.54 12.75 -10.81
C ILE A 130 10.30 12.90 -9.90
N ILE A 131 9.17 13.38 -10.42
CA ILE A 131 7.94 13.53 -9.64
C ILE A 131 7.41 12.16 -9.18
N LEU A 132 7.39 11.17 -10.06
CA LEU A 132 7.00 9.80 -9.70
C LEU A 132 7.92 9.21 -8.64
N LEU A 133 9.22 9.35 -8.81
CA LEU A 133 10.21 8.86 -7.86
C LEU A 133 10.03 9.52 -6.49
N ALA A 134 9.89 10.87 -6.47
CA ALA A 134 9.64 11.61 -5.24
C ALA A 134 8.32 11.19 -4.56
N TRP A 135 7.27 10.94 -5.33
CA TRP A 135 6.01 10.42 -4.82
C TRP A 135 6.18 9.01 -4.22
N CYS A 136 6.78 8.07 -4.96
CA CYS A 136 6.96 6.69 -4.50
C CYS A 136 7.84 6.63 -3.24
N ILE A 137 8.95 7.36 -3.19
CA ILE A 137 9.82 7.40 -2.01
C ILE A 137 9.12 8.12 -0.86
N GLY A 138 8.56 9.30 -1.11
CA GLY A 138 7.95 10.12 -0.06
C GLY A 138 6.77 9.46 0.62
N GLN A 139 5.89 8.80 -0.15
CA GLN A 139 4.75 8.10 0.45
C GLN A 139 5.19 6.83 1.21
N ASN A 140 6.21 6.09 0.72
CA ASN A 140 6.74 4.95 1.46
C ASN A 140 7.35 5.39 2.79
N ILE A 141 8.18 6.43 2.81
CA ILE A 141 8.72 7.00 4.06
C ILE A 141 7.59 7.37 5.01
N LEU A 142 6.55 8.05 4.51
CA LEU A 142 5.42 8.47 5.33
C LEU A 142 4.65 7.28 5.90
N VAL A 143 4.40 6.24 5.10
CA VAL A 143 3.72 5.04 5.54
C VAL A 143 4.56 4.29 6.57
N GLU A 144 5.83 4.03 6.29
CA GLU A 144 6.73 3.29 7.19
C GLU A 144 6.93 4.03 8.52
N MET A 145 7.20 5.33 8.49
CA MET A 145 7.51 6.08 9.70
C MET A 145 6.30 6.47 10.55
N PHE A 146 5.13 6.69 9.93
CA PHE A 146 3.97 7.22 10.67
C PHE A 146 2.80 6.24 10.78
N LEU A 147 2.67 5.31 9.84
CA LEU A 147 1.57 4.35 9.89
C LEU A 147 1.99 3.02 10.51
N TYR A 148 3.12 2.46 10.07
CA TYR A 148 3.55 1.13 10.49
C TYR A 148 4.50 1.11 11.69
N PHE A 149 5.16 2.22 12.01
CA PHE A 149 6.05 2.30 13.17
C PHE A 149 5.35 1.88 14.48
N ASP A 150 4.10 2.31 14.66
CA ASP A 150 3.30 1.98 15.85
C ASP A 150 2.87 0.50 15.91
N GLN A 151 3.04 -0.28 14.85
CA GLN A 151 2.71 -1.70 14.84
C GLN A 151 3.82 -2.59 15.39
N LEU A 152 5.01 -2.04 15.55
CA LEU A 152 6.14 -2.79 16.04
C LEU A 152 6.04 -2.99 17.55
N SER A 153 5.97 -4.23 17.98
CA SER A 153 6.18 -4.56 19.37
C SER A 153 7.66 -4.42 19.71
N VAL A 154 7.95 -3.94 20.90
CA VAL A 154 9.34 -3.85 21.40
C VAL A 154 10.01 -5.22 21.31
N GLY A 155 11.19 -5.28 20.72
CA GLY A 155 11.98 -6.50 20.56
C GLY A 155 11.55 -7.41 19.40
N LYS A 156 10.70 -6.93 18.49
CA LYS A 156 10.35 -7.63 17.25
C LYS A 156 11.15 -7.10 16.07
N ASP A 157 11.57 -8.00 15.20
CA ASP A 157 12.35 -7.67 14.02
C ASP A 157 11.44 -7.35 12.84
N LEU A 158 11.77 -6.28 12.12
CA LEU A 158 11.17 -5.99 10.82
C LEU A 158 11.76 -6.92 9.76
N SER A 159 10.92 -7.49 8.93
CA SER A 159 11.39 -8.24 7.75
C SER A 159 12.06 -7.33 6.72
N TRP A 160 11.72 -6.04 6.74
CA TRP A 160 12.37 -5.00 5.94
C TRP A 160 12.13 -3.64 6.58
N ALA A 161 13.22 -2.95 6.91
CA ALA A 161 13.15 -1.63 7.54
C ALA A 161 14.33 -0.77 7.10
N PRO A 162 14.28 -0.16 5.92
CA PRO A 162 15.40 0.64 5.43
C PRO A 162 15.62 1.93 6.22
N LEU A 163 14.65 2.34 7.04
CA LEU A 163 14.66 3.62 7.75
C LEU A 163 14.40 3.49 9.26
N ALA A 164 14.28 2.27 9.79
CA ALA A 164 14.10 2.03 11.22
C ALA A 164 15.44 1.83 11.93
#